data_0d50885105a342e9da0c934e007a5b02
#
_entry.id   0d50885105a342e9da0c934e007a5b02
#
_cell.length_a   1.000
_cell.length_b   1.000
_cell.length_c   1.000
_cell.angle_alpha   90.00
_cell.angle_beta   90.00
_cell.angle_gamma   90.00
#
_symmetry.space_group_name_H-M   'P 1'
#
loop_
_entity.id
_entity.type
_entity.pdbx_description
1 polymer ?
#
loop_
_entity_poly.entity_id
_entity_poly.type
_entity_poly.pdbx_seq_one_letter_code
_entity_poly.pdbx_strand_id
1 'polypeptide(L)'
;ARRCVXETGAAARKQRDKWKLKRWYTIRAPRHPWDFKRIGETLGESDEHIIGRVYEMTQQEFDGNFSKMHVVMRFRVTECVGQDALTTFIGHHHQTDHTRRQIRRYRGKVDDVVDVVTTDGYLIRMKPLIITQQRVQTSVKQDMRTRTRDIIISFAAKNTYADVQRALLDGKLEDEIEKGVKSIYPVRSVAVRKSQLLQAVSYTHLRAHETSE
;
A
#
# COMPACT_ATOMS: atom_id res chain seq x y z
N ALA A 1 -43.77 61.81 3.29
CA ALA A 1 -43.02 61.21 2.14
C ALA A 1 -41.90 60.29 2.65
N ARG A 2 -42.07 58.98 2.59
CA ARG A 2 -41.04 57.97 2.96
C ARG A 2 -40.15 57.76 1.75
N ARG A 3 -38.88 58.16 1.90
CA ARG A 3 -37.86 57.87 0.90
C ARG A 3 -37.52 56.37 0.94
N CYS A 4 -37.89 55.67 -0.11
CA CYS A 4 -37.40 54.32 -0.31
C CYS A 4 -35.92 54.40 -0.67
N VAL A 5 -35.09 53.97 0.21
CA VAL A 5 -33.67 53.83 -0.08
C VAL A 5 -33.47 52.53 -0.84
N UNK A 6 -33.27 52.36 -2.05
CA UNK A 6 -32.97 51.48 -2.60
C UNK A 6 -31.96 50.97 -2.17
N GLU A 7 -31.95 50.05 -1.69
CA GLU A 7 -30.84 49.21 -1.41
C GLU A 7 -30.11 48.91 -2.71
N THR A 8 -29.00 49.51 -2.91
CA THR A 8 -28.08 49.13 -3.97
C THR A 8 -27.75 47.67 -3.74
N GLY A 9 -28.37 46.79 -4.50
CA GLY A 9 -28.12 45.35 -4.43
C GLY A 9 -26.61 45.09 -4.50
N ALA A 10 -26.08 44.48 -3.46
CA ALA A 10 -24.71 43.96 -3.49
C ALA A 10 -24.54 43.22 -4.81
N ALA A 11 -23.61 43.66 -5.64
CA ALA A 11 -23.34 43.05 -6.93
C ALA A 11 -23.27 41.52 -6.72
N ALA A 12 -24.24 40.83 -7.26
CA ALA A 12 -24.35 39.38 -7.12
C ALA A 12 -22.98 38.80 -7.49
N ARG A 13 -22.23 38.36 -6.52
CA ARG A 13 -20.93 37.66 -6.76
C ARG A 13 -21.22 36.56 -7.75
N LYS A 14 -20.79 36.72 -8.98
CA LYS A 14 -20.89 35.73 -10.00
C LYS A 14 -20.38 34.44 -9.39
N GLN A 15 -21.31 33.55 -9.08
CA GLN A 15 -20.97 32.25 -8.47
C GLN A 15 -20.09 31.52 -9.48
N ARG A 16 -18.78 31.50 -9.22
CA ARG A 16 -17.82 30.80 -10.08
C ARG A 16 -18.20 29.32 -10.10
N ASP A 17 -18.50 28.84 -11.28
CA ASP A 17 -18.80 27.42 -11.49
C ASP A 17 -17.53 26.62 -11.20
N LYS A 18 -17.50 26.01 -10.03
CA LYS A 18 -16.36 25.21 -9.56
C LYS A 18 -16.02 24.05 -10.49
N TRP A 19 -17.00 23.54 -11.24
CA TRP A 19 -16.78 22.44 -12.16
C TRP A 19 -15.94 22.87 -13.38
N LYS A 20 -16.16 24.08 -13.86
CA LYS A 20 -15.41 24.64 -15.00
C LYS A 20 -13.94 24.90 -14.68
N LEU A 21 -13.61 25.04 -13.40
CA LEU A 21 -12.23 25.26 -12.97
C LEU A 21 -11.44 23.95 -12.84
N LYS A 22 -12.13 22.81 -12.77
CA LYS A 22 -11.49 21.50 -12.58
C LYS A 22 -10.83 21.03 -13.87
N ARG A 23 -9.65 20.45 -13.71
CA ARG A 23 -8.86 19.83 -14.80
C ARG A 23 -8.71 18.34 -14.52
N TRP A 24 -8.55 17.58 -15.58
CA TRP A 24 -8.24 16.15 -15.49
C TRP A 24 -6.74 15.96 -15.28
N TYR A 25 -6.40 15.10 -14.35
CA TYR A 25 -5.03 14.68 -14.07
C TYR A 25 -4.93 13.18 -14.32
N THR A 26 -3.92 12.78 -15.09
CA THR A 26 -3.62 11.37 -15.35
C THR A 26 -2.75 10.84 -14.21
N ILE A 27 -3.20 9.78 -13.54
CA ILE A 27 -2.44 9.16 -12.45
C ILE A 27 -1.47 8.15 -13.05
N ARG A 28 -0.19 8.29 -12.71
CA ARG A 28 0.87 7.40 -13.19
C ARG A 28 1.51 6.63 -12.03
N ALA A 29 1.76 5.34 -12.25
CA ALA A 29 2.50 4.47 -11.34
C ALA A 29 3.93 5.00 -11.12
N PRO A 30 4.61 4.60 -10.04
CA PRO A 30 6.02 4.95 -9.86
C PRO A 30 6.90 4.44 -11.01
N ARG A 31 8.02 5.13 -11.24
CA ARG A 31 8.99 4.72 -12.27
C ARG A 31 9.44 3.27 -12.06
N HIS A 32 9.84 2.94 -10.85
CA HIS A 32 10.24 1.58 -10.49
C HIS A 32 9.18 0.96 -9.58
N PRO A 33 8.66 -0.23 -9.89
CA PRO A 33 9.02 -1.13 -11.01
C PRO A 33 8.12 -1.01 -12.26
N TRP A 34 7.28 0.03 -12.41
CA TRP A 34 6.18 0.04 -13.40
C TRP A 34 6.32 1.08 -14.54
N ASP A 35 7.46 1.74 -14.68
CA ASP A 35 7.80 2.65 -15.79
C ASP A 35 6.70 3.69 -16.09
N PHE A 36 6.16 4.35 -15.05
CA PHE A 36 5.14 5.40 -15.18
C PHE A 36 3.87 4.93 -15.92
N LYS A 37 3.54 3.64 -15.84
CA LYS A 37 2.31 3.11 -16.43
C LYS A 37 1.09 3.92 -15.96
N ARG A 38 0.19 4.29 -16.90
CA ARG A 38 -1.04 5.00 -16.59
C ARG A 38 -1.95 4.08 -15.76
N ILE A 39 -2.44 4.59 -14.62
CA ILE A 39 -3.30 3.84 -13.70
C ILE A 39 -4.76 4.30 -13.82
N GLY A 40 -4.96 5.61 -13.92
CA GLY A 40 -6.32 6.17 -13.94
C GLY A 40 -6.30 7.68 -14.09
N GLU A 41 -7.43 8.29 -13.79
CA GLU A 41 -7.58 9.74 -13.87
C GLU A 41 -8.31 10.28 -12.63
N THR A 42 -8.04 11.52 -12.30
CA THR A 42 -8.69 12.22 -11.20
C THR A 42 -8.96 13.67 -11.58
N LEU A 43 -10.00 14.25 -11.00
CA LEU A 43 -10.37 15.66 -11.19
C LEU A 43 -9.83 16.50 -10.06
N GLY A 44 -9.23 17.64 -10.38
CA GLY A 44 -8.78 18.61 -9.40
C GLY A 44 -8.80 20.03 -9.92
N GLU A 45 -8.94 20.97 -9.02
CA GLU A 45 -8.91 22.40 -9.33
C GLU A 45 -7.47 22.92 -9.41
N SER A 46 -6.61 22.41 -8.53
CA SER A 46 -5.19 22.77 -8.48
C SER A 46 -4.35 21.56 -8.07
N ASP A 47 -3.06 21.65 -8.31
CA ASP A 47 -2.09 20.60 -7.99
C ASP A 47 -2.08 20.28 -6.49
N GLU A 48 -2.22 21.30 -5.64
CA GLU A 48 -2.27 21.15 -4.19
C GLU A 48 -3.42 20.24 -3.72
N HIS A 49 -4.56 20.29 -4.43
CA HIS A 49 -5.71 19.44 -4.09
C HIS A 49 -5.55 17.99 -4.54
N ILE A 50 -4.58 17.73 -5.42
CA ILE A 50 -4.30 16.38 -5.95
C ILE A 50 -3.22 15.71 -5.12
N ILE A 51 -2.19 16.47 -4.70
CA ILE A 51 -1.07 15.93 -3.90
C ILE A 51 -1.62 15.34 -2.58
N GLY A 52 -1.15 14.14 -2.24
CA GLY A 52 -1.56 13.42 -1.04
C GLY A 52 -2.75 12.49 -1.23
N ARG A 53 -3.49 12.61 -2.33
CA ARG A 53 -4.61 11.69 -2.61
C ARG A 53 -4.11 10.27 -2.73
N VAL A 54 -4.93 9.34 -2.24
CA VAL A 54 -4.66 7.90 -2.37
C VAL A 54 -5.61 7.35 -3.43
N TYR A 55 -5.03 6.69 -4.40
CA TYR A 55 -5.75 5.97 -5.45
C TYR A 55 -5.64 4.48 -5.17
N GLU A 56 -6.77 3.78 -5.22
CA GLU A 56 -6.85 2.34 -5.00
C GLU A 56 -7.39 1.66 -6.26
N MET A 57 -6.74 0.57 -6.63
CA MET A 57 -7.19 -0.25 -7.76
C MET A 57 -6.84 -1.70 -7.50
N THR A 58 -7.53 -2.61 -8.16
CA THR A 58 -7.22 -4.04 -8.04
C THR A 58 -6.02 -4.39 -8.93
N GLN A 59 -5.28 -5.40 -8.52
CA GLN A 59 -4.17 -5.89 -9.34
C GLN A 59 -4.67 -6.42 -10.69
N GLN A 60 -5.90 -6.93 -10.72
CA GLN A 60 -6.56 -7.35 -11.96
C GLN A 60 -6.68 -6.19 -12.97
N GLU A 61 -7.11 -5.02 -12.51
CA GLU A 61 -7.23 -3.83 -13.35
C GLU A 61 -5.87 -3.36 -13.87
N PHE A 62 -4.84 -3.56 -13.06
CA PHE A 62 -3.48 -3.14 -13.40
C PHE A 62 -2.80 -4.10 -14.39
N ASP A 63 -2.83 -5.42 -14.10
CA ASP A 63 -2.09 -6.45 -14.86
C ASP A 63 -2.99 -7.30 -15.76
N GLY A 64 -4.31 -7.23 -15.61
CA GLY A 64 -5.26 -8.07 -16.33
C GLY A 64 -5.40 -9.48 -15.77
N ASN A 65 -4.75 -9.82 -14.67
CA ASN A 65 -4.73 -11.17 -14.12
C ASN A 65 -5.93 -11.40 -13.16
N PHE A 66 -6.90 -12.20 -13.60
CA PHE A 66 -8.11 -12.52 -12.83
C PHE A 66 -7.81 -13.19 -11.48
N SER A 67 -6.74 -13.98 -11.39
CA SER A 67 -6.37 -14.67 -10.14
C SER A 67 -6.06 -13.69 -9.02
N LYS A 68 -5.66 -12.46 -9.36
CA LYS A 68 -5.23 -11.42 -8.42
C LYS A 68 -6.30 -10.35 -8.17
N MET A 69 -7.58 -10.61 -8.50
CA MET A 69 -8.69 -9.65 -8.31
C MET A 69 -8.91 -9.27 -6.83
N HIS A 70 -8.45 -10.13 -5.91
CA HIS A 70 -8.61 -9.89 -4.48
C HIS A 70 -7.53 -8.98 -3.88
N VAL A 71 -6.48 -8.66 -4.63
CA VAL A 71 -5.38 -7.81 -4.20
C VAL A 71 -5.66 -6.37 -4.63
N VAL A 72 -5.76 -5.46 -3.67
CA VAL A 72 -5.99 -4.02 -3.92
C VAL A 72 -4.66 -3.29 -3.67
N MET A 73 -4.18 -2.62 -4.69
CA MET A 73 -2.96 -1.81 -4.67
C MET A 73 -3.31 -0.37 -4.30
N ARG A 74 -2.44 0.28 -3.55
CA ARG A 74 -2.65 1.65 -3.08
C ARG A 74 -1.48 2.53 -3.49
N PHE A 75 -1.81 3.63 -4.16
CA PHE A 75 -0.84 4.62 -4.65
C PHE A 75 -1.18 5.98 -4.05
N ARG A 76 -0.17 6.71 -3.59
CA ARG A 76 -0.34 8.09 -3.10
C ARG A 76 0.31 9.05 -4.08
N VAL A 77 -0.41 10.09 -4.46
CA VAL A 77 0.13 11.15 -5.31
C VAL A 77 1.16 11.95 -4.49
N THR A 78 2.37 12.04 -5.02
CA THR A 78 3.49 12.78 -4.39
C THR A 78 3.70 14.13 -5.04
N GLU A 79 3.61 14.18 -6.38
CA GLU A 79 3.85 15.41 -7.12
C GLU A 79 3.02 15.44 -8.40
N CYS A 80 2.81 16.63 -8.92
CA CYS A 80 2.12 16.85 -10.20
C CYS A 80 3.07 17.52 -11.17
N VAL A 81 3.15 17.01 -12.39
CA VAL A 81 3.95 17.59 -13.47
C VAL A 81 3.01 17.84 -14.66
N GLY A 82 2.56 19.09 -14.78
CA GLY A 82 1.55 19.44 -15.77
C GLY A 82 0.23 18.77 -15.51
N GLN A 83 -0.18 17.83 -16.34
CA GLN A 83 -1.41 17.05 -16.18
C GLN A 83 -1.16 15.63 -15.65
N ASP A 84 0.10 15.28 -15.39
CA ASP A 84 0.45 13.96 -14.86
C ASP A 84 0.63 14.04 -13.34
N ALA A 85 -0.09 13.19 -12.62
CA ALA A 85 0.03 13.01 -11.16
C ALA A 85 0.92 11.79 -10.90
N LEU A 86 2.16 12.03 -10.49
CA LEU A 86 3.12 10.99 -10.16
C LEU A 86 2.83 10.43 -8.78
N THR A 87 2.92 9.11 -8.65
CA THR A 87 2.56 8.44 -7.40
C THR A 87 3.71 7.63 -6.81
N THR A 88 3.58 7.36 -5.52
CA THR A 88 4.40 6.38 -4.80
C THR A 88 3.49 5.26 -4.32
N PHE A 89 3.94 4.02 -4.47
CA PHE A 89 3.23 2.87 -3.96
C PHE A 89 3.33 2.88 -2.42
N ILE A 90 2.18 2.84 -1.74
CA ILE A 90 2.16 2.86 -0.27
C ILE A 90 1.78 1.51 0.34
N GLY A 91 1.46 0.53 -0.49
CA GLY A 91 1.18 -0.81 -0.04
C GLY A 91 0.00 -1.46 -0.74
N HIS A 92 -0.33 -2.63 -0.30
CA HIS A 92 -1.48 -3.38 -0.81
C HIS A 92 -2.31 -3.94 0.34
N HIS A 93 -3.52 -4.37 0.04
CA HIS A 93 -4.32 -5.15 0.98
C HIS A 93 -5.22 -6.13 0.22
N HIS A 94 -5.48 -7.26 0.84
CA HIS A 94 -6.45 -8.23 0.32
C HIS A 94 -7.86 -7.81 0.71
N GLN A 95 -8.80 -8.01 -0.18
CA GLN A 95 -10.23 -7.82 0.11
C GLN A 95 -10.62 -8.68 1.30
N THR A 96 -11.41 -8.10 2.20
CA THR A 96 -11.82 -8.77 3.44
C THR A 96 -12.59 -10.05 3.18
N ASP A 97 -13.41 -10.07 2.13
CA ASP A 97 -14.20 -11.23 1.75
C ASP A 97 -13.34 -12.43 1.37
N HIS A 98 -12.27 -12.18 0.59
CA HIS A 98 -11.32 -13.23 0.21
C HIS A 98 -10.68 -13.84 1.46
N THR A 99 -10.22 -12.99 2.38
CA THR A 99 -9.60 -13.44 3.63
C THR A 99 -10.59 -14.24 4.49
N ARG A 100 -11.83 -13.76 4.62
CA ARG A 100 -12.87 -14.42 5.42
C ARG A 100 -13.24 -15.79 4.85
N ARG A 101 -13.30 -15.94 3.54
CA ARG A 101 -13.61 -17.24 2.88
C ARG A 101 -12.56 -18.31 3.16
N GLN A 102 -11.30 -17.92 3.34
CA GLN A 102 -10.21 -18.85 3.65
C GLN A 102 -10.28 -19.34 5.10
N ILE A 103 -10.72 -18.48 6.04
CA ILE A 103 -10.80 -18.80 7.46
C ILE A 103 -12.09 -19.59 7.72
N ARG A 104 -11.97 -20.87 8.02
CA ARG A 104 -13.11 -21.78 8.28
C ARG A 104 -12.92 -22.54 9.58
N ARG A 105 -14.01 -23.14 10.07
CA ARG A 105 -13.98 -24.02 11.25
C ARG A 105 -12.97 -25.16 11.06
N TYR A 106 -12.38 -25.60 12.13
CA TYR A 106 -11.37 -26.67 12.20
C TYR A 106 -10.04 -26.34 11.55
N ARG A 107 -9.83 -25.12 11.04
CA ARG A 107 -8.53 -24.64 10.55
C ARG A 107 -7.87 -23.74 11.58
N GLY A 108 -6.55 -23.79 11.64
CA GLY A 108 -5.78 -22.84 12.44
C GLY A 108 -5.50 -21.58 11.63
N LYS A 109 -5.66 -20.44 12.27
CA LYS A 109 -5.25 -19.15 11.73
C LYS A 109 -4.01 -18.69 12.50
N VAL A 110 -2.97 -18.34 11.78
CA VAL A 110 -1.75 -17.73 12.32
C VAL A 110 -1.58 -16.39 11.61
N ASP A 111 -1.67 -15.32 12.35
CA ASP A 111 -1.45 -13.97 11.86
C ASP A 111 -0.39 -13.28 12.70
N ASP A 112 0.31 -12.36 12.08
CA ASP A 112 1.37 -11.60 12.72
C ASP A 112 1.48 -10.21 12.09
N VAL A 113 2.31 -9.37 12.69
CA VAL A 113 2.65 -8.04 12.19
C VAL A 113 4.18 -7.93 12.29
N VAL A 114 4.82 -7.68 11.18
CA VAL A 114 6.29 -7.60 11.09
C VAL A 114 6.65 -6.26 10.46
N ASP A 115 7.47 -5.50 11.13
CA ASP A 115 8.04 -4.26 10.63
C ASP A 115 9.46 -4.56 10.16
N VAL A 116 9.76 -4.19 8.91
CA VAL A 116 11.05 -4.47 8.27
C VAL A 116 11.59 -3.24 7.57
N VAL A 117 12.90 -3.17 7.50
CA VAL A 117 13.62 -2.11 6.78
C VAL A 117 14.28 -2.74 5.55
N THR A 118 14.11 -2.10 4.40
CA THR A 118 14.74 -2.52 3.14
C THR A 118 16.14 -1.92 3.02
N THR A 119 16.93 -2.40 2.05
CA THR A 119 18.27 -1.86 1.75
C THR A 119 18.23 -0.35 1.48
N ASP A 120 17.14 0.15 0.92
CA ASP A 120 16.94 1.57 0.58
C ASP A 120 16.49 2.42 1.79
N GLY A 121 16.35 1.82 2.98
CA GLY A 121 15.93 2.53 4.19
C GLY A 121 14.42 2.76 4.30
N TYR A 122 13.60 2.06 3.53
CA TYR A 122 12.13 2.16 3.66
C TYR A 122 11.65 1.22 4.77
N LEU A 123 10.87 1.76 5.69
CA LEU A 123 10.22 0.99 6.76
C LEU A 123 8.85 0.51 6.28
N ILE A 124 8.67 -0.79 6.20
CA ILE A 124 7.45 -1.44 5.71
C ILE A 124 6.84 -2.31 6.81
N ARG A 125 5.55 -2.16 7.04
CA ARG A 125 4.78 -3.06 7.90
C ARG A 125 4.08 -4.11 7.05
N MET A 126 4.41 -5.36 7.29
CA MET A 126 3.80 -6.51 6.61
C MET A 126 2.94 -7.31 7.58
N LYS A 127 1.79 -7.80 7.08
CA LYS A 127 0.86 -8.59 7.88
C LYS A 127 0.64 -9.95 7.21
N PRO A 128 1.53 -10.92 7.47
CA PRO A 128 1.35 -12.26 6.94
C PRO A 128 0.15 -12.97 7.61
N LEU A 129 -0.49 -13.82 6.84
CA LEU A 129 -1.60 -14.65 7.27
C LEU A 129 -1.34 -16.07 6.77
N ILE A 130 -1.27 -17.02 7.70
CA ILE A 130 -1.08 -18.43 7.37
C ILE A 130 -2.30 -19.20 7.86
N ILE A 131 -2.83 -20.03 7.00
CA ILE A 131 -3.98 -20.89 7.32
C ILE A 131 -3.52 -22.35 7.25
N THR A 132 -3.59 -23.04 8.39
CA THR A 132 -3.20 -24.44 8.49
C THR A 132 -4.34 -25.36 8.04
N GLN A 133 -4.01 -26.59 7.67
CA GLN A 133 -5.01 -27.56 7.25
C GLN A 133 -5.96 -27.94 8.40
N GLN A 134 -5.41 -28.11 9.60
CA GLN A 134 -6.18 -28.46 10.80
C GLN A 134 -5.84 -27.51 11.96
N ARG A 135 -6.54 -27.61 13.08
CA ARG A 135 -6.24 -26.87 14.29
C ARG A 135 -4.87 -27.24 14.83
N VAL A 136 -4.16 -26.22 15.31
CA VAL A 136 -2.77 -26.35 15.75
C VAL A 136 -2.65 -25.76 17.16
N GLN A 137 -1.80 -26.36 17.97
CA GLN A 137 -1.46 -25.89 19.32
C GLN A 137 -0.76 -24.52 19.26
N THR A 138 -0.84 -23.79 20.36
CA THR A 138 -0.29 -22.42 20.45
C THR A 138 1.22 -22.39 20.30
N SER A 139 1.93 -23.38 20.83
CA SER A 139 3.39 -23.50 20.66
C SER A 139 3.79 -23.54 19.19
N VAL A 140 3.16 -24.46 18.43
CA VAL A 140 3.43 -24.60 16.97
C VAL A 140 3.09 -23.30 16.22
N LYS A 141 2.02 -22.61 16.60
CA LYS A 141 1.69 -21.29 15.99
C LYS A 141 2.80 -20.27 16.26
N GLN A 142 3.40 -20.32 17.45
CA GLN A 142 4.50 -19.42 17.81
C GLN A 142 5.74 -19.72 16.97
N ASP A 143 6.08 -20.99 16.81
CA ASP A 143 7.21 -21.41 15.94
C ASP A 143 7.00 -20.96 14.51
N MET A 144 5.76 -21.11 13.99
CA MET A 144 5.41 -20.64 12.65
C MET A 144 5.59 -19.12 12.52
N ARG A 145 5.18 -18.34 13.55
CA ARG A 145 5.37 -16.87 13.54
C ARG A 145 6.84 -16.50 13.52
N THR A 146 7.63 -17.11 14.41
CA THR A 146 9.08 -16.85 14.48
C THR A 146 9.73 -17.12 13.13
N ARG A 147 9.47 -18.30 12.56
CA ARG A 147 10.02 -18.68 11.25
C ARG A 147 9.60 -17.70 10.14
N THR A 148 8.33 -17.27 10.16
CA THR A 148 7.81 -16.29 9.17
C THR A 148 8.51 -14.94 9.30
N ARG A 149 8.72 -14.47 10.54
CA ARG A 149 9.43 -13.22 10.81
C ARG A 149 10.86 -13.26 10.25
N ASP A 150 11.58 -14.34 10.55
CA ASP A 150 12.96 -14.51 10.10
C ASP A 150 13.07 -14.45 8.57
N ILE A 151 12.14 -15.12 7.87
CA ILE A 151 12.11 -15.12 6.41
C ILE A 151 11.84 -13.70 5.87
N ILE A 152 10.82 -13.03 6.41
CA ILE A 152 10.44 -11.69 5.96
C ILE A 152 11.56 -10.68 6.23
N ILE A 153 12.19 -10.73 7.40
CA ILE A 153 13.29 -9.83 7.77
C ILE A 153 14.50 -10.08 6.84
N SER A 154 14.88 -11.35 6.66
CA SER A 154 16.02 -11.69 5.79
C SER A 154 15.76 -11.36 4.32
N PHE A 155 14.52 -11.48 3.86
CA PHE A 155 14.14 -11.09 2.50
C PHE A 155 14.22 -9.57 2.31
N ALA A 156 13.66 -8.80 3.24
CA ALA A 156 13.66 -7.33 3.16
C ALA A 156 15.07 -6.75 3.24
N ALA A 157 15.92 -7.32 4.10
CA ALA A 157 17.30 -6.86 4.29
C ALA A 157 18.19 -7.05 3.04
N LYS A 158 17.79 -7.91 2.10
CA LYS A 158 18.54 -8.20 0.87
C LYS A 158 18.03 -7.44 -0.35
N ASN A 159 16.80 -6.93 -0.30
CA ASN A 159 16.12 -6.40 -1.47
C ASN A 159 15.80 -4.91 -1.33
N THR A 160 15.67 -4.24 -2.48
CA THR A 160 15.22 -2.85 -2.56
C THR A 160 13.70 -2.79 -2.33
N TYR A 161 13.20 -1.60 -2.03
CA TYR A 161 11.73 -1.40 -1.85
C TYR A 161 10.95 -1.85 -3.09
N ALA A 162 11.45 -1.51 -4.28
CA ALA A 162 10.81 -1.88 -5.55
C ALA A 162 10.76 -3.40 -5.75
N ASP A 163 11.83 -4.11 -5.39
CA ASP A 163 11.90 -5.57 -5.50
C ASP A 163 10.96 -6.25 -4.50
N VAL A 164 10.89 -5.72 -3.28
CA VAL A 164 9.94 -6.22 -2.26
C VAL A 164 8.51 -6.05 -2.74
N GLN A 165 8.17 -4.89 -3.34
CA GLN A 165 6.85 -4.64 -3.91
C GLN A 165 6.51 -5.67 -4.99
N ARG A 166 7.44 -5.87 -5.92
CA ARG A 166 7.27 -6.83 -7.02
C ARG A 166 7.06 -8.25 -6.47
N ALA A 167 7.90 -8.67 -5.53
CA ALA A 167 7.83 -10.01 -4.93
C ALA A 167 6.50 -10.25 -4.18
N LEU A 168 5.97 -9.19 -3.51
CA LEU A 168 4.67 -9.25 -2.84
C LEU A 168 3.52 -9.44 -3.84
N LEU A 169 3.55 -8.68 -4.94
CA LEU A 169 2.48 -8.74 -5.95
C LEU A 169 2.56 -10.02 -6.79
N ASP A 170 3.77 -10.51 -7.07
CA ASP A 170 3.98 -11.78 -7.78
C ASP A 170 3.61 -13.00 -6.92
N GLY A 171 3.77 -12.89 -5.59
CA GLY A 171 3.55 -13.99 -4.64
C GLY A 171 4.83 -14.72 -4.25
N LYS A 172 5.99 -14.29 -4.75
CA LYS A 172 7.29 -14.95 -4.48
C LYS A 172 7.61 -15.02 -2.98
N LEU A 173 7.30 -13.93 -2.25
CA LEU A 173 7.51 -13.89 -0.81
C LEU A 173 6.59 -14.88 -0.10
N GLU A 174 5.36 -15.03 -0.58
CA GLU A 174 4.38 -15.97 -0.04
C GLU A 174 4.87 -17.42 -0.22
N ASP A 175 5.43 -17.72 -1.39
CA ASP A 175 6.02 -19.04 -1.70
C ASP A 175 7.21 -19.37 -0.79
N GLU A 176 8.08 -18.38 -0.52
CA GLU A 176 9.23 -18.56 0.39
C GLU A 176 8.76 -18.84 1.82
N ILE A 177 7.76 -18.09 2.29
CA ILE A 177 7.18 -18.30 3.62
C ILE A 177 6.54 -19.70 3.67
N GLU A 178 5.81 -20.09 2.64
CA GLU A 178 5.15 -21.40 2.58
C GLU A 178 6.17 -22.53 2.67
N LYS A 179 7.25 -22.47 1.92
CA LYS A 179 8.34 -23.45 1.96
C LYS A 179 8.96 -23.56 3.36
N GLY A 180 9.23 -22.42 4.00
CA GLY A 180 9.84 -22.38 5.31
C GLY A 180 8.93 -22.89 6.44
N VAL A 181 7.62 -22.66 6.33
CA VAL A 181 6.66 -23.04 7.35
C VAL A 181 6.17 -24.49 7.18
N LYS A 182 6.15 -25.01 5.96
CA LYS A 182 5.75 -26.41 5.68
C LYS A 182 6.55 -27.45 6.47
N SER A 183 7.80 -27.13 6.79
CA SER A 183 8.65 -28.03 7.59
C SER A 183 8.14 -28.17 9.03
N ILE A 184 7.39 -27.19 9.55
CA ILE A 184 6.86 -27.18 10.91
C ILE A 184 5.48 -27.87 10.92
N TYR A 185 4.59 -27.46 10.00
CA TYR A 185 3.22 -27.98 9.96
C TYR A 185 2.62 -27.80 8.55
N PRO A 186 1.78 -28.75 8.09
CA PRO A 186 1.14 -28.63 6.76
C PRO A 186 0.23 -27.39 6.70
N VAL A 187 0.52 -26.54 5.70
CA VAL A 187 -0.18 -25.28 5.47
C VAL A 187 -1.16 -25.46 4.30
N ARG A 188 -2.30 -24.79 4.38
CA ARG A 188 -3.27 -24.75 3.29
C ARG A 188 -3.03 -23.56 2.37
N SER A 189 -2.78 -22.39 2.96
CA SER A 189 -2.51 -21.16 2.20
C SER A 189 -1.68 -20.19 3.05
N VAL A 190 -0.81 -19.48 2.37
CA VAL A 190 -0.03 -18.38 2.93
C VAL A 190 -0.35 -17.14 2.09
N ALA A 191 -0.49 -16.01 2.74
CA ALA A 191 -0.71 -14.74 2.07
C ALA A 191 -0.17 -13.59 2.92
N VAL A 192 0.35 -12.57 2.28
CA VAL A 192 0.63 -11.30 2.95
C VAL A 192 -0.61 -10.43 2.75
N ARG A 193 -1.54 -10.50 3.69
CA ARG A 193 -2.86 -9.85 3.56
C ARG A 193 -2.79 -8.33 3.48
N LYS A 194 -1.71 -7.71 3.96
CA LYS A 194 -1.56 -6.25 3.92
C LYS A 194 -0.09 -5.87 4.03
N SER A 195 0.33 -4.93 3.23
CA SER A 195 1.59 -4.21 3.40
C SER A 195 1.31 -2.72 3.53
N GLN A 196 2.13 -2.00 4.27
CA GLN A 196 2.02 -0.56 4.45
C GLN A 196 3.41 0.06 4.54
N LEU A 197 3.64 1.05 3.72
CA LEU A 197 4.82 1.91 3.85
C LEU A 197 4.59 2.83 5.05
N LEU A 198 5.41 2.73 6.06
CA LEU A 198 5.33 3.57 7.26
C LEU A 198 6.14 4.85 7.07
N GLN A 199 7.39 4.71 6.65
CA GLN A 199 8.29 5.85 6.53
C GLN A 199 9.43 5.53 5.56
N ALA A 200 9.90 6.54 4.84
CA ALA A 200 11.21 6.53 4.22
C ALA A 200 12.20 7.03 5.29
N VAL A 201 13.10 6.17 5.74
CA VAL A 201 14.07 6.57 6.77
C VAL A 201 15.19 7.35 6.07
N SER A 202 15.22 8.65 6.28
CA SER A 202 16.36 9.47 5.86
C SER A 202 17.48 9.32 6.92
N TYR A 203 18.64 8.94 6.48
CA TYR A 203 19.80 8.71 7.36
C TYR A 203 20.45 10.01 7.90
N THR A 204 19.67 11.07 8.06
CA THR A 204 20.20 12.37 8.48
C THR A 204 20.64 12.42 9.96
N HIS A 205 20.30 11.42 10.76
CA HIS A 205 20.61 11.45 12.21
C HIS A 205 21.88 10.72 12.65
N LEU A 206 22.62 10.07 11.73
CA LEU A 206 23.82 9.33 12.12
C LEU A 206 25.11 10.16 12.12
N ARG A 207 25.05 11.45 11.71
CA ARG A 207 26.24 12.29 11.62
C ARG A 207 26.48 13.23 12.81
N ALA A 208 25.65 13.16 13.87
CA ALA A 208 25.71 14.14 14.95
C ALA A 208 26.55 13.73 16.18
N HIS A 209 27.17 12.56 16.16
CA HIS A 209 27.90 12.07 17.34
C HIS A 209 29.43 11.88 17.16
N GLU A 210 30.02 12.35 16.06
CA GLU A 210 31.47 12.14 15.84
C GLU A 210 32.33 13.40 15.95
N THR A 211 31.85 14.46 16.58
CA THR A 211 32.71 15.63 16.82
C THR A 211 32.61 16.09 18.26
N SER A 212 33.23 15.36 19.18
CA SER A 212 33.66 15.92 20.47
C SER A 212 34.81 15.06 21.03
N GLU A 213 35.98 15.34 20.51
CA GLU A 213 37.26 15.12 21.19
C GLU A 213 38.12 16.31 20.92
#